data_71894414a15aa13acef845a96b26fbc3
#
_entry.id   71894414a15aa13acef845a96b26fbc3
#
_cell.length_a   1.000
_cell.length_b   1.000
_cell.length_c   1.000
_cell.angle_alpha   90.00
_cell.angle_beta   90.00
_cell.angle_gamma   90.00
#
_symmetry.space_group_name_H-M   'P 1'
#
loop_
_entity.id
_entity.type
_entity.pdbx_description
1 polymer ?
#
loop_
_entity_poly.entity_id
_entity_poly.type
_entity_poly.pdbx_seq_one_letter_code
_entity_poly.pdbx_strand_id
1 'polypeptide(L)'
;VLLISVAVAMLLANLPLTADGYQRLLNIDIALVVRGSGGMIDWMFPRGLTLQTFVNDGLMVVFFFLIGLEIKREIVVGQLSSVKKAILPVLAALGGMVVPALIYFSFNAGTVAAPGWGIPTATDIAFAIGILSIFSDRVPISLKIFLTALAVADDLGAILVIALFY
;
A
#
# COMPACT_ATOMS: atom_id res chain seq x y z
N VAL A 1 14.07 4.36 8.96
CA VAL A 1 13.58 5.57 8.25
C VAL A 1 12.06 5.52 8.15
N LEU A 2 11.45 4.47 7.57
CA LEU A 2 10.00 4.37 7.29
C LEU A 2 9.11 4.60 8.54
N LEU A 3 9.39 3.90 9.65
CA LEU A 3 8.63 4.06 10.91
C LEU A 3 8.67 5.50 11.44
N ILE A 4 9.85 6.14 11.34
CA ILE A 4 10.01 7.54 11.76
C ILE A 4 9.21 8.46 10.83
N SER A 5 9.25 8.22 9.52
CA SER A 5 8.49 9.03 8.56
C SER A 5 6.99 8.94 8.80
N VAL A 6 6.45 7.74 9.07
CA VAL A 6 5.03 7.54 9.41
C VAL A 6 4.67 8.26 10.70
N ALA A 7 5.49 8.13 11.75
CA ALA A 7 5.25 8.80 13.02
C ALA A 7 5.25 10.33 12.87
N VAL A 8 6.22 10.88 12.13
CA VAL A 8 6.31 12.32 11.83
C VAL A 8 5.09 12.79 11.03
N ALA A 9 4.70 12.05 9.98
CA ALA A 9 3.54 12.41 9.17
C ALA A 9 2.25 12.41 9.99
N MET A 10 2.06 11.41 10.84
CA MET A 10 0.89 11.34 11.74
C MET A 10 0.88 12.51 12.75
N LEU A 11 2.02 12.86 13.32
CA LEU A 11 2.11 14.01 14.21
C LEU A 11 1.77 15.31 13.47
N LEU A 12 2.35 15.55 12.29
CA LEU A 12 2.10 16.76 11.51
C LEU A 12 0.63 16.86 11.08
N ALA A 13 0.00 15.74 10.72
CA ALA A 13 -1.39 15.73 10.28
C ALA A 13 -2.42 15.93 11.39
N ASN A 14 -2.09 15.55 12.64
CA ASN A 14 -3.07 15.52 13.73
C ASN A 14 -2.83 16.56 14.83
N LEU A 15 -1.65 17.19 14.90
CA LEU A 15 -1.41 18.26 15.86
C LEU A 15 -2.10 19.56 15.40
N PRO A 16 -2.90 20.24 16.25
CA PRO A 16 -3.62 21.47 15.90
C PRO A 16 -2.71 22.58 15.37
N LEU A 17 -1.45 22.60 15.82
CA LEU A 17 -0.47 23.62 15.42
C LEU A 17 0.06 23.42 14.01
N THR A 18 0.10 22.20 13.49
CA THR A 18 0.76 21.83 12.22
C THR A 18 -0.21 21.31 11.15
N ALA A 19 -1.41 20.85 11.56
CA ALA A 19 -2.38 20.23 10.66
C ALA A 19 -2.75 21.12 9.46
N ASP A 20 -3.04 22.40 9.69
CA ASP A 20 -3.39 23.34 8.63
C ASP A 20 -2.21 23.59 7.66
N GLY A 21 -1.01 23.72 8.20
CA GLY A 21 0.21 23.87 7.40
C GLY A 21 0.50 22.62 6.56
N TYR A 22 0.34 21.45 7.14
CA TYR A 22 0.50 20.16 6.45
C TYR A 22 -0.52 20.00 5.32
N GLN A 23 -1.79 20.30 5.56
CA GLN A 23 -2.84 20.26 4.54
C GLN A 23 -2.59 21.27 3.40
N ARG A 24 -2.14 22.48 3.72
CA ARG A 24 -1.76 23.48 2.70
C ARG A 24 -0.60 22.97 1.84
N LEU A 25 0.41 22.37 2.43
CA LEU A 25 1.56 21.79 1.72
C LEU A 25 1.12 20.69 0.76
N LEU A 26 0.25 19.79 1.18
CA LEU A 26 -0.28 18.72 0.33
C LEU A 26 -1.10 19.24 -0.85
N ASN A 27 -1.80 20.36 -0.66
CA ASN A 27 -2.67 20.98 -1.66
C ASN A 27 -1.94 22.04 -2.51
N ILE A 28 -0.60 22.17 -2.40
CA ILE A 28 0.16 23.04 -3.31
C ILE A 28 -0.04 22.56 -4.75
N ASP A 29 -0.50 23.46 -5.61
CA ASP A 29 -0.67 23.19 -7.03
C ASP A 29 0.69 23.23 -7.74
N ILE A 30 1.20 22.07 -8.12
CA ILE A 30 2.47 21.89 -8.82
C ILE A 30 2.29 22.21 -10.32
N ALA A 31 1.06 22.21 -10.83
CA ALA A 31 0.75 22.42 -12.23
C ALA A 31 1.05 23.86 -12.69
N LEU A 32 1.22 24.83 -11.80
CA LEU A 32 1.60 26.21 -12.16
C LEU A 32 2.90 26.28 -12.97
N VAL A 33 3.79 25.31 -12.83
CA VAL A 33 5.06 25.23 -13.57
C VAL A 33 4.87 24.62 -14.97
N VAL A 34 3.81 23.84 -15.21
CA VAL A 34 3.61 23.03 -16.43
C VAL A 34 2.43 23.52 -17.28
N ARG A 35 1.64 24.48 -16.78
CA ARG A 35 0.40 24.98 -17.41
C ARG A 35 0.60 25.70 -18.76
N GLY A 36 1.84 25.76 -19.29
CA GLY A 36 2.13 26.36 -20.59
C GLY A 36 1.83 25.48 -21.82
N SER A 37 1.47 24.21 -21.66
CA SER A 37 1.27 23.27 -22.77
C SER A 37 -0.13 22.65 -22.79
N GLY A 38 -1.16 23.47 -22.77
CA GLY A 38 -2.58 23.07 -22.72
C GLY A 38 -2.95 21.69 -23.24
N GLY A 39 -3.75 20.96 -22.46
CA GLY A 39 -4.55 19.83 -22.91
C GLY A 39 -4.20 18.47 -22.29
N MET A 40 -2.94 18.00 -22.28
CA MET A 40 -2.63 16.64 -21.84
C MET A 40 -2.64 16.51 -20.31
N ILE A 41 -2.16 17.51 -19.59
CA ILE A 41 -2.09 17.51 -18.12
C ILE A 41 -3.49 17.67 -17.53
N ASP A 42 -4.31 18.56 -18.11
CA ASP A 42 -5.71 18.74 -17.67
C ASP A 42 -6.56 17.51 -17.89
N TRP A 43 -6.26 16.71 -18.93
CA TRP A 43 -6.93 15.42 -19.18
C TRP A 43 -6.45 14.34 -18.20
N MET A 44 -5.15 14.31 -17.90
CA MET A 44 -4.55 13.31 -17.00
C MET A 44 -4.86 13.59 -15.53
N PHE A 45 -4.98 14.86 -15.15
CA PHE A 45 -5.25 15.30 -13.77
C PHE A 45 -6.42 16.30 -13.73
N PRO A 46 -7.67 15.85 -13.93
CA PRO A 46 -8.84 16.73 -13.99
C PRO A 46 -9.10 17.49 -12.68
N ARG A 47 -8.54 17.03 -11.56
CA ARG A 47 -8.61 17.69 -10.24
C ARG A 47 -7.43 18.63 -9.94
N GLY A 48 -6.56 18.86 -10.92
CA GLY A 48 -5.30 19.59 -10.75
C GLY A 48 -4.15 18.69 -10.28
N LEU A 49 -2.91 19.08 -10.60
CA LEU A 49 -1.71 18.39 -10.18
C LEU A 49 -1.21 19.01 -8.87
N THR A 50 -1.79 18.61 -7.76
CA THR A 50 -1.30 18.95 -6.42
C THR A 50 -0.18 18.02 -5.98
N LEU A 51 0.58 18.40 -4.93
CA LEU A 51 1.57 17.50 -4.32
C LEU A 51 0.91 16.19 -3.87
N GLN A 52 -0.29 16.24 -3.32
CA GLN A 52 -1.05 15.06 -2.93
C GLN A 52 -1.38 14.16 -4.13
N THR A 53 -1.86 14.73 -5.23
CA THR A 53 -2.19 13.98 -6.45
C THR A 53 -0.92 13.36 -7.05
N PHE A 54 0.19 14.11 -7.07
CA PHE A 54 1.47 13.58 -7.55
C PHE A 54 1.96 12.39 -6.71
N VAL A 55 1.83 12.47 -5.39
CA VAL A 55 2.22 11.35 -4.50
C VAL A 55 1.27 10.16 -4.69
N ASN A 56 -0.04 10.39 -4.69
CA ASN A 56 -1.03 9.31 -4.74
C ASN A 56 -1.06 8.62 -6.11
N ASP A 57 -1.02 9.37 -7.19
CA ASP A 57 -1.17 8.80 -8.54
C ASP A 57 0.19 8.58 -9.21
N GLY A 58 1.12 9.55 -9.12
CA GLY A 58 2.43 9.46 -9.75
C GLY A 58 3.34 8.43 -9.10
N LEU A 59 3.51 8.48 -7.77
CA LEU A 59 4.35 7.50 -7.07
C LEU A 59 3.69 6.11 -7.00
N MET A 60 2.35 6.04 -6.98
CA MET A 60 1.65 4.76 -7.03
C MET A 60 1.91 3.99 -8.33
N VAL A 61 2.05 4.66 -9.47
CA VAL A 61 2.43 3.99 -10.73
C VAL A 61 3.79 3.30 -10.61
N VAL A 62 4.78 3.99 -10.00
CA VAL A 62 6.11 3.41 -9.76
C VAL A 62 6.02 2.22 -8.79
N PHE A 63 5.22 2.37 -7.74
CA PHE A 63 4.98 1.31 -6.76
C PHE A 63 4.37 0.06 -7.42
N PHE A 64 3.29 0.19 -8.20
CA PHE A 64 2.68 -0.94 -8.91
C PHE A 64 3.61 -1.57 -9.94
N PHE A 65 4.45 -0.78 -10.60
CA PHE A 65 5.45 -1.30 -11.50
C PHE A 65 6.49 -2.17 -10.77
N LEU A 66 7.00 -1.71 -9.63
CA LEU A 66 7.96 -2.45 -8.81
C LEU A 66 7.34 -3.74 -8.26
N ILE A 67 6.12 -3.67 -7.74
CA ILE A 67 5.40 -4.87 -7.26
C ILE A 67 5.16 -5.84 -8.41
N GLY A 68 4.77 -5.37 -9.60
CA GLY A 68 4.60 -6.23 -10.76
C GLY A 68 5.88 -6.99 -11.14
N LEU A 69 7.04 -6.34 -11.04
CA LEU A 69 8.34 -7.00 -11.23
C LEU A 69 8.63 -8.03 -10.14
N GLU A 70 8.33 -7.71 -8.88
CA GLU A 70 8.54 -8.61 -7.73
C GLU A 70 7.63 -9.84 -7.83
N ILE A 71 6.34 -9.67 -8.14
CA ILE A 71 5.39 -10.76 -8.37
C ILE A 71 5.90 -11.66 -9.51
N LYS A 72 6.33 -11.08 -10.62
CA LYS A 72 6.88 -11.85 -11.75
C LYS A 72 8.11 -12.67 -11.32
N ARG A 73 9.02 -12.07 -10.57
CA ARG A 73 10.19 -12.76 -10.04
C ARG A 73 9.79 -13.92 -9.13
N GLU A 74 8.83 -13.70 -8.24
CA GLU A 74 8.38 -14.70 -7.27
C GLU A 74 7.67 -15.89 -7.94
N ILE A 75 6.90 -15.63 -9.02
CA ILE A 75 6.25 -16.69 -9.81
C ILE A 75 7.29 -17.49 -10.62
N VAL A 76 8.31 -16.85 -11.16
CA VAL A 76 9.27 -17.53 -12.06
C VAL A 76 10.34 -18.31 -11.28
N VAL A 77 10.93 -17.70 -10.25
CA VAL A 77 12.08 -18.28 -9.54
C VAL A 77 11.91 -18.37 -8.02
N GLY A 78 10.84 -17.79 -7.46
CA GLY A 78 10.62 -17.68 -6.02
C GLY A 78 9.75 -18.79 -5.43
N GLN A 79 9.13 -18.50 -4.29
CA GLN A 79 8.29 -19.43 -3.54
C GLN A 79 6.95 -19.71 -4.24
N LEU A 80 6.44 -18.76 -5.03
CA LEU A 80 5.21 -18.92 -5.81
C LEU A 80 5.43 -19.72 -7.11
N SER A 81 6.66 -20.12 -7.43
CA SER A 81 6.97 -20.94 -8.62
C SER A 81 6.45 -22.36 -8.55
N SER A 82 6.07 -22.86 -7.37
CA SER A 82 5.55 -24.21 -7.17
C SER A 82 4.34 -24.17 -6.25
N VAL A 83 3.25 -24.87 -6.65
CA VAL A 83 2.01 -24.95 -5.86
C VAL A 83 2.28 -25.46 -4.43
N LYS A 84 3.18 -26.43 -4.27
CA LYS A 84 3.52 -26.97 -2.93
C LYS A 84 4.15 -25.93 -2.01
N LYS A 85 4.93 -25.02 -2.55
CA LYS A 85 5.56 -23.94 -1.77
C LYS A 85 4.61 -22.76 -1.57
N ALA A 86 3.78 -22.46 -2.57
CA ALA A 86 2.89 -21.31 -2.58
C ALA A 86 1.64 -21.51 -1.70
N ILE A 87 1.17 -22.75 -1.51
CA ILE A 87 -0.13 -23.01 -0.87
C ILE A 87 -0.22 -22.41 0.54
N LEU A 88 0.80 -22.54 1.34
CA LEU A 88 0.80 -22.04 2.72
C LEU A 88 0.84 -20.50 2.79
N PRO A 89 1.76 -19.80 2.10
CA PRO A 89 1.72 -18.33 2.04
C PRO A 89 0.42 -17.78 1.46
N VAL A 90 -0.11 -18.37 0.39
CA VAL A 90 -1.35 -17.92 -0.25
C VAL A 90 -2.56 -18.09 0.68
N LEU A 91 -2.70 -19.24 1.34
CA LEU A 91 -3.79 -19.44 2.31
C LEU A 91 -3.67 -18.50 3.51
N ALA A 92 -2.46 -18.26 3.98
CA ALA A 92 -2.23 -17.31 5.06
C ALA A 92 -2.54 -15.86 4.65
N ALA A 93 -2.17 -15.45 3.43
CA ALA A 93 -2.53 -14.15 2.86
C ALA A 93 -4.05 -13.99 2.72
N LEU A 94 -4.74 -15.00 2.19
CA LEU A 94 -6.21 -14.99 2.12
C LEU A 94 -6.84 -14.82 3.50
N GLY A 95 -6.34 -15.53 4.52
CA GLY A 95 -6.78 -15.35 5.90
C GLY A 95 -6.52 -13.94 6.43
N GLY A 96 -5.32 -13.41 6.14
CA GLY A 96 -4.91 -12.05 6.50
C GLY A 96 -5.76 -10.95 5.86
N MET A 97 -6.29 -11.17 4.66
CA MET A 97 -7.21 -10.25 3.99
C MET A 97 -8.66 -10.41 4.45
N VAL A 98 -9.18 -11.65 4.48
CA VAL A 98 -10.60 -11.92 4.75
C VAL A 98 -10.97 -11.58 6.19
N VAL A 99 -10.12 -11.93 7.16
CA VAL A 99 -10.45 -11.70 8.59
C VAL A 99 -10.57 -10.22 8.92
N PRO A 100 -9.62 -9.33 8.58
CA PRO A 100 -9.77 -7.90 8.83
C PRO A 100 -10.94 -7.29 8.04
N ALA A 101 -11.19 -7.73 6.81
CA ALA A 101 -12.33 -7.28 6.02
C ALA A 101 -13.67 -7.60 6.71
N LEU A 102 -13.83 -8.83 7.22
CA LEU A 102 -15.04 -9.24 7.94
C LEU A 102 -15.21 -8.48 9.26
N ILE A 103 -14.11 -8.27 10.00
CA ILE A 103 -14.13 -7.47 11.24
C ILE A 103 -14.56 -6.05 10.91
N TYR A 104 -13.94 -5.41 9.91
CA TYR A 104 -14.30 -4.06 9.49
C TYR A 104 -15.77 -3.97 9.07
N PHE A 105 -16.22 -4.89 8.24
CA PHE A 105 -17.61 -4.92 7.77
C PHE A 105 -18.60 -5.13 8.90
N SER A 106 -18.28 -5.96 9.91
CA SER A 106 -19.18 -6.20 11.05
C SER A 106 -19.44 -4.93 11.89
N PHE A 107 -18.46 -4.02 11.97
CA PHE A 107 -18.62 -2.76 12.70
C PHE A 107 -19.18 -1.62 11.85
N ASN A 108 -19.00 -1.67 10.54
CA ASN A 108 -19.33 -0.58 9.63
C ASN A 108 -20.49 -0.90 8.66
N ALA A 109 -21.12 -2.07 8.78
CA ALA A 109 -22.26 -2.45 7.96
C ALA A 109 -23.40 -1.43 8.11
N GLY A 110 -23.90 -0.92 6.96
CA GLY A 110 -24.99 0.08 6.94
C GLY A 110 -24.54 1.52 7.25
N THR A 111 -23.26 1.79 7.45
CA THR A 111 -22.72 3.15 7.62
C THR A 111 -22.10 3.68 6.33
N VAL A 112 -21.83 4.99 6.27
CA VAL A 112 -21.13 5.65 5.16
C VAL A 112 -19.70 5.10 4.99
N ALA A 113 -19.13 4.50 6.03
CA ALA A 113 -17.79 3.90 6.01
C ALA A 113 -17.77 2.47 5.45
N ALA A 114 -18.93 1.82 5.23
CA ALA A 114 -18.99 0.45 4.73
C ALA A 114 -18.14 0.16 3.48
N PRO A 115 -18.04 1.05 2.47
CA PRO A 115 -17.19 0.82 1.30
C PRO A 115 -15.69 0.68 1.60
N GLY A 116 -15.22 1.17 2.76
CA GLY A 116 -13.82 1.11 3.18
C GLY A 116 -13.31 -0.26 3.66
N TRP A 117 -14.06 -1.34 3.44
CA TRP A 117 -13.72 -2.69 3.92
C TRP A 117 -12.37 -3.22 3.38
N GLY A 118 -11.93 -2.73 2.22
CA GLY A 118 -10.64 -3.09 1.64
C GLY A 118 -9.42 -2.42 2.30
N ILE A 119 -9.61 -1.32 3.04
CA ILE A 119 -8.49 -0.58 3.66
C ILE A 119 -7.66 -1.46 4.62
N PRO A 120 -8.25 -2.18 5.58
CA PRO A 120 -7.50 -2.99 6.52
C PRO A 120 -6.96 -4.31 5.92
N THR A 121 -7.21 -4.60 4.66
CA THR A 121 -6.69 -5.80 3.98
C THR A 121 -5.31 -5.60 3.39
N ALA A 122 -4.88 -4.37 3.20
CA ALA A 122 -3.56 -4.07 2.63
C ALA A 122 -2.47 -4.12 3.71
N THR A 123 -1.43 -4.92 3.47
CA THR A 123 -0.27 -5.07 4.38
C THR A 123 0.97 -4.48 3.73
N ASP A 124 1.81 -3.78 4.50
CA ASP A 124 3.09 -3.26 4.02
C ASP A 124 4.21 -4.23 4.36
N ILE A 125 4.78 -4.86 3.32
CA ILE A 125 5.93 -5.77 3.42
C ILE A 125 7.13 -5.09 4.07
N ALA A 126 7.46 -3.86 3.65
CA ALA A 126 8.63 -3.16 4.13
C ALA A 126 8.51 -2.88 5.63
N PHE A 127 7.29 -2.62 6.11
CA PHE A 127 7.00 -2.45 7.53
C PHE A 127 7.19 -3.77 8.31
N ALA A 128 6.62 -4.86 7.82
CA ALA A 128 6.73 -6.18 8.45
C ALA A 128 8.18 -6.66 8.50
N ILE A 129 8.92 -6.58 7.40
CA ILE A 129 10.35 -6.96 7.33
C ILE A 129 11.19 -5.99 8.17
N GLY A 130 10.85 -4.71 8.20
CA GLY A 130 11.52 -3.69 9.02
C GLY A 130 11.46 -4.04 10.51
N ILE A 131 10.29 -4.40 11.02
CA ILE A 131 10.13 -4.87 12.40
C ILE A 131 10.90 -6.17 12.63
N LEU A 132 10.80 -7.12 11.69
CA LEU A 132 11.49 -8.39 11.79
C LEU A 132 13.02 -8.24 11.81
N SER A 133 13.54 -7.24 11.10
CA SER A 133 15.00 -6.97 11.06
C SER A 133 15.57 -6.52 12.41
N ILE A 134 14.75 -5.94 13.29
CA ILE A 134 15.16 -5.58 14.66
C ILE A 134 15.47 -6.84 15.48
N PHE A 135 14.78 -7.94 15.17
CA PHE A 135 14.95 -9.24 15.84
C PHE A 135 15.74 -10.25 15.00
N SER A 136 16.51 -9.78 14.02
CA SER A 136 17.07 -10.59 12.93
C SER A 136 17.91 -11.77 13.40
N ASP A 137 18.64 -11.64 14.53
CA ASP A 137 19.51 -12.67 15.09
C ASP A 137 18.73 -13.83 15.74
N ARG A 138 17.45 -13.61 16.07
CA ARG A 138 16.60 -14.61 16.73
C ARG A 138 15.59 -15.25 15.78
N VAL A 139 15.50 -14.78 14.54
CA VAL A 139 14.49 -15.21 13.57
C VAL A 139 15.09 -16.20 12.59
N PRO A 140 14.54 -17.43 12.49
CA PRO A 140 14.96 -18.42 11.50
C PRO A 140 14.80 -17.91 10.07
N ILE A 141 15.74 -18.27 9.19
CA ILE A 141 15.72 -17.89 7.77
C ILE A 141 14.43 -18.37 7.08
N SER A 142 13.93 -19.56 7.45
CA SER A 142 12.69 -20.10 6.90
C SER A 142 11.47 -19.21 7.17
N LEU A 143 11.42 -18.56 8.34
CA LEU A 143 10.35 -17.62 8.67
C LEU A 143 10.45 -16.34 7.84
N LYS A 144 11.67 -15.84 7.60
CA LYS A 144 11.87 -14.68 6.71
C LYS A 144 11.40 -14.98 5.29
N ILE A 145 11.78 -16.14 4.75
CA ILE A 145 11.35 -16.59 3.41
C ILE A 145 9.82 -16.73 3.35
N PHE A 146 9.21 -17.35 4.36
CA PHE A 146 7.76 -17.48 4.44
C PHE A 146 7.05 -16.12 4.48
N LEU A 147 7.53 -15.19 5.31
CA LEU A 147 6.94 -13.84 5.41
C LEU A 147 7.09 -13.05 4.11
N THR A 148 8.22 -13.19 3.41
CA THR A 148 8.37 -12.56 2.09
C THR A 148 7.37 -13.12 1.08
N ALA A 149 7.20 -14.43 1.01
CA ALA A 149 6.24 -15.07 0.12
C ALA A 149 4.78 -14.73 0.48
N LEU A 150 4.46 -14.68 1.77
CA LEU A 150 3.16 -14.27 2.29
C LEU A 150 2.85 -12.83 1.84
N ALA A 151 3.80 -11.93 2.04
CA ALA A 151 3.64 -10.52 1.74
C ALA A 151 3.46 -10.27 0.22
N VAL A 152 4.21 -10.98 -0.65
CA VAL A 152 3.99 -10.91 -2.11
C VAL A 152 2.61 -11.47 -2.51
N ALA A 153 2.15 -12.54 -1.84
CA ALA A 153 0.81 -13.09 -2.09
C ALA A 153 -0.30 -12.13 -1.62
N ASP A 154 -0.09 -11.43 -0.51
CA ASP A 154 -0.99 -10.42 0.05
C ASP A 154 -1.08 -9.19 -0.85
N ASP A 155 0.05 -8.67 -1.34
CA ASP A 155 0.08 -7.58 -2.31
C ASP A 155 -0.66 -7.92 -3.61
N LEU A 156 -0.49 -9.16 -4.11
CA LEU A 156 -1.26 -9.63 -5.27
C LEU A 156 -2.75 -9.62 -4.97
N GLY A 157 -3.15 -10.08 -3.79
CA GLY A 157 -4.53 -10.07 -3.32
C GLY A 157 -5.09 -8.65 -3.20
N ALA A 158 -4.32 -7.73 -2.60
CA ALA A 158 -4.71 -6.33 -2.47
C ALA A 158 -4.91 -5.65 -3.85
N ILE A 159 -4.01 -5.89 -4.81
CA ILE A 159 -4.15 -5.39 -6.18
C ILE A 159 -5.43 -5.92 -6.83
N LEU A 160 -5.74 -7.21 -6.66
CA LEU A 160 -6.98 -7.80 -7.19
C LEU A 160 -8.23 -7.19 -6.55
N VAL A 161 -8.21 -6.95 -5.24
CA VAL A 161 -9.30 -6.28 -4.52
C VAL A 161 -9.49 -4.86 -5.07
N ILE A 162 -8.42 -4.09 -5.23
CA ILE A 162 -8.50 -2.72 -5.78
C ILE A 162 -9.04 -2.76 -7.21
N ALA A 163 -8.54 -3.63 -8.07
CA ALA A 163 -8.94 -3.72 -9.47
C ALA A 163 -10.39 -4.16 -9.69
N LEU A 164 -10.98 -4.92 -8.76
CA LEU A 164 -12.33 -5.47 -8.89
C LEU A 164 -13.40 -4.64 -8.18
N PHE A 165 -13.03 -3.92 -7.11
CA PHE A 165 -14.00 -3.26 -6.22
C PHE A 165 -13.85 -1.75 -6.12
N TYR A 166 -12.71 -1.19 -6.56
CA TYR A 166 -12.37 0.23 -6.51
C TYR A 166 -11.97 0.77 -7.88
#